data_067af6fa96812988cdea0b5d3df40227
#
_entry.id   067af6fa96812988cdea0b5d3df40227
#
_cell.length_a   1.000
_cell.length_b   1.000
_cell.length_c   1.000
_cell.angle_alpha   90.00
_cell.angle_beta   90.00
_cell.angle_gamma   90.00
#
_symmetry.space_group_name_H-M   'P 1'
#
loop_
_entity.id
_entity.type
_entity.pdbx_description
1 polymer ?
#
loop_
_entity_poly.entity_id
_entity_poly.type
_entity_poly.pdbx_seq_one_letter_code
_entity_poly.pdbx_strand_id
1 'polypeptide(L)'
;MAQKTSINIKPCNIGSSEAHNRRTAEYLANIRSEKFYIRTDLMAGNEAWVSPDFGEATLTDRYNQIAAMVKEKTGRAMQTKDRERVNKKTGKVTIVRGSTPLKEGVVVIKDDTTMEQLRKFCEVCKQRWGITALQVFIHRDEGHYGIPGDNATWKPNLHAHIVWDWMNHDTGKSCKLDEKAMSEMQTVLAGCLEMERGTSKEVTGKEHLER
;
A
#
# COMPACT_ATOMS: atom_id res chain seq x y z
N MET A 1 24.98 9.61 5.38
CA MET A 1 23.81 10.29 4.76
C MET A 1 22.57 9.71 5.43
N ALA A 2 21.64 10.56 5.85
CA ALA A 2 20.39 10.08 6.41
C ALA A 2 19.60 9.29 5.36
N GLN A 3 18.96 8.20 5.79
CA GLN A 3 18.18 7.35 4.90
C GLN A 3 16.83 8.03 4.57
N LYS A 4 16.43 7.97 3.30
CA LYS A 4 15.20 8.57 2.81
C LYS A 4 14.07 7.56 2.79
N THR A 5 12.86 8.00 3.17
CA THR A 5 11.63 7.22 3.07
C THR A 5 10.68 7.80 2.03
N SER A 6 9.84 6.94 1.52
CA SER A 6 8.70 7.29 0.65
C SER A 6 7.63 6.20 0.73
N ILE A 7 6.40 6.55 0.38
CA ILE A 7 5.31 5.59 0.19
C ILE A 7 4.78 5.69 -1.23
N ASN A 8 4.62 4.54 -1.90
CA ASN A 8 3.94 4.43 -3.19
C ASN A 8 2.62 3.69 -2.99
N ILE A 9 1.49 4.33 -3.27
CA ILE A 9 0.15 3.78 -3.02
C ILE A 9 -0.52 3.47 -4.35
N LYS A 10 -0.95 2.21 -4.49
CA LYS A 10 -1.65 1.68 -5.68
C LYS A 10 -2.94 0.95 -5.26
N PRO A 11 -3.87 0.70 -6.20
CA PRO A 11 -4.95 -0.26 -5.95
C PRO A 11 -4.37 -1.59 -5.46
N CYS A 12 -4.94 -2.14 -4.37
CA CYS A 12 -4.51 -3.43 -3.84
C CYS A 12 -4.90 -4.55 -4.79
N ASN A 13 -3.95 -5.43 -5.11
CA ASN A 13 -4.24 -6.69 -5.79
C ASN A 13 -4.68 -7.72 -4.75
N ILE A 14 -5.99 -7.82 -4.53
CA ILE A 14 -6.59 -8.65 -3.47
C ILE A 14 -6.13 -10.11 -3.56
N GLY A 15 -5.98 -10.64 -4.78
CA GLY A 15 -5.62 -12.05 -4.98
C GLY A 15 -4.17 -12.39 -4.63
N SER A 16 -3.23 -11.47 -4.80
CA SER A 16 -1.80 -11.74 -4.60
C SER A 16 -1.18 -11.01 -3.42
N SER A 17 -1.75 -9.88 -2.99
CA SER A 17 -1.18 -9.04 -1.94
C SER A 17 -1.08 -9.80 -0.62
N GLU A 18 -2.14 -10.48 -0.21
CA GLU A 18 -2.17 -11.22 1.05
C GLU A 18 -1.19 -12.40 1.05
N ALA A 19 -1.09 -13.13 -0.07
CA ALA A 19 -0.15 -14.24 -0.22
C ALA A 19 1.30 -13.78 -0.16
N HIS A 20 1.62 -12.67 -0.86
CA HIS A 20 2.93 -12.02 -0.82
C HIS A 20 3.27 -11.54 0.60
N ASN A 21 2.38 -10.77 1.21
CA ASN A 21 2.64 -10.13 2.49
C ASN A 21 2.80 -11.15 3.64
N ARG A 22 2.04 -12.24 3.59
CA ARG A 22 2.09 -13.33 4.58
C ARG A 22 3.13 -14.40 4.28
N ARG A 23 3.84 -14.31 3.14
CA ARG A 23 4.81 -15.35 2.73
C ARG A 23 4.18 -16.74 2.73
N THR A 24 3.00 -16.90 2.14
CA THR A 24 2.35 -18.21 2.11
C THR A 24 3.23 -19.25 1.41
N ALA A 25 3.14 -20.51 1.82
CA ALA A 25 3.94 -21.58 1.23
C ALA A 25 3.72 -21.69 -0.29
N GLU A 26 2.47 -21.50 -0.74
CA GLU A 26 2.13 -21.49 -2.16
C GLU A 26 2.82 -20.33 -2.90
N TYR A 27 2.80 -19.13 -2.32
CA TYR A 27 3.49 -17.97 -2.89
C TYR A 27 4.98 -18.24 -3.01
N LEU A 28 5.63 -18.72 -1.95
CA LEU A 28 7.07 -19.01 -1.93
C LEU A 28 7.46 -20.09 -2.96
N ALA A 29 6.63 -21.11 -3.14
CA ALA A 29 6.87 -22.17 -4.12
C ALA A 29 6.77 -21.69 -5.59
N ASN A 30 6.05 -20.60 -5.84
CA ASN A 30 5.79 -20.09 -7.18
C ASN A 30 6.61 -18.82 -7.53
N ILE A 31 7.52 -18.38 -6.66
CA ILE A 31 8.37 -17.22 -6.93
C ILE A 31 9.33 -17.55 -8.08
N ARG A 32 9.24 -16.75 -9.14
CA ARG A 32 10.23 -16.79 -10.22
C ARG A 32 11.40 -15.87 -9.86
N SER A 33 12.51 -16.48 -9.51
CA SER A 33 13.68 -15.88 -8.89
C SER A 33 14.58 -15.03 -9.81
N GLU A 34 14.08 -14.54 -10.95
CA GLU A 34 14.95 -13.86 -11.91
C GLU A 34 15.24 -12.39 -11.57
N LYS A 35 14.46 -11.74 -10.69
CA LYS A 35 14.62 -10.30 -10.42
C LYS A 35 14.68 -9.89 -8.95
N PHE A 36 14.14 -10.67 -8.05
CA PHE A 36 14.29 -10.42 -6.61
C PHE A 36 14.33 -11.75 -5.86
N TYR A 37 14.99 -11.72 -4.74
CA TYR A 37 15.17 -12.91 -3.93
C TYR A 37 14.49 -12.71 -2.59
N ILE A 38 13.86 -13.77 -2.10
CA ILE A 38 13.42 -13.86 -0.71
C ILE A 38 14.38 -14.82 -0.01
N ARG A 39 15.02 -14.33 1.02
CA ARG A 39 15.86 -15.13 1.90
C ARG A 39 15.01 -15.73 3.01
N THR A 40 14.64 -16.98 2.86
CA THR A 40 13.80 -17.69 3.84
C THR A 40 14.43 -17.79 5.22
N ASP A 41 15.75 -17.77 5.32
CA ASP A 41 16.50 -17.71 6.57
C ASP A 41 16.39 -16.37 7.31
N LEU A 42 15.97 -15.29 6.63
CA LEU A 42 15.72 -13.96 7.22
C LEU A 42 14.25 -13.71 7.54
N MET A 43 13.34 -14.59 7.14
CA MET A 43 11.88 -14.39 7.34
C MET A 43 11.49 -14.22 8.82
N ALA A 44 12.27 -14.77 9.75
CA ALA A 44 12.04 -14.56 11.18
C ALA A 44 12.14 -13.10 11.63
N GLY A 45 12.79 -12.24 10.83
CA GLY A 45 12.86 -10.79 11.05
C GLY A 45 11.66 -10.02 10.51
N ASN A 46 10.74 -10.65 9.79
CA ASN A 46 9.53 -10.02 9.31
C ASN A 46 8.53 -9.83 10.44
N GLU A 47 7.76 -8.76 10.35
CA GLU A 47 6.73 -8.42 11.34
C GLU A 47 5.38 -8.21 10.65
N ALA A 48 4.29 -8.53 11.35
CA ALA A 48 2.94 -8.31 10.87
C ALA A 48 2.07 -7.69 11.97
N TRP A 49 1.23 -6.75 11.57
CA TRP A 49 0.16 -6.24 12.38
C TRP A 49 -1.15 -6.26 11.59
N VAL A 50 -2.21 -6.70 12.23
CA VAL A 50 -3.56 -6.73 11.67
C VAL A 50 -4.45 -5.88 12.59
N SER A 51 -5.25 -5.00 11.98
CA SER A 51 -6.20 -4.17 12.72
C SER A 51 -7.21 -5.07 13.46
N PRO A 52 -7.51 -4.81 14.74
CA PRO A 52 -8.54 -5.55 15.48
C PRO A 52 -9.90 -5.58 14.76
N ASP A 53 -10.28 -4.47 14.10
CA ASP A 53 -11.54 -4.37 13.34
C ASP A 53 -11.54 -5.21 12.06
N PHE A 54 -10.38 -5.58 11.57
CA PHE A 54 -10.21 -6.46 10.43
C PHE A 54 -10.20 -7.93 10.87
N GLY A 55 -9.54 -8.23 12.00
CA GLY A 55 -9.48 -9.55 12.62
C GLY A 55 -8.95 -10.63 11.67
N GLU A 56 -9.66 -11.75 11.60
CA GLU A 56 -9.34 -12.91 10.75
C GLU A 56 -9.95 -12.83 9.34
N ALA A 57 -10.62 -11.73 8.99
CA ALA A 57 -11.20 -11.56 7.65
C ALA A 57 -10.11 -11.55 6.57
N THR A 58 -10.45 -12.03 5.39
CA THR A 58 -9.58 -11.88 4.21
C THR A 58 -9.81 -10.53 3.54
N LEU A 59 -8.87 -10.11 2.68
CA LEU A 59 -9.07 -8.90 1.86
C LEU A 59 -10.28 -9.04 0.94
N THR A 60 -10.61 -10.25 0.50
CA THR A 60 -11.83 -10.54 -0.28
C THR A 60 -13.08 -10.30 0.56
N ASP A 61 -13.10 -10.76 1.81
CA ASP A 61 -14.22 -10.53 2.73
C ASP A 61 -14.43 -9.04 2.97
N ARG A 62 -13.35 -8.30 3.25
CA ARG A 62 -13.40 -6.85 3.43
C ARG A 62 -13.91 -6.14 2.18
N TYR A 63 -13.45 -6.53 1.00
CA TYR A 63 -13.94 -5.98 -0.25
C TYR A 63 -15.45 -6.18 -0.41
N ASN A 64 -15.96 -7.38 -0.11
CA ASN A 64 -17.37 -7.71 -0.17
C ASN A 64 -18.19 -6.92 0.87
N GLN A 65 -17.67 -6.76 2.10
CA GLN A 65 -18.28 -5.91 3.13
C GLN A 65 -18.38 -4.45 2.68
N ILE A 66 -17.32 -3.91 2.08
CA ILE A 66 -17.33 -2.55 1.52
C ILE A 66 -18.36 -2.43 0.39
N ALA A 67 -18.44 -3.41 -0.52
CA ALA A 67 -19.40 -3.40 -1.61
C ALA A 67 -20.86 -3.40 -1.08
N ALA A 68 -21.14 -4.18 -0.05
CA ALA A 68 -22.45 -4.20 0.62
C ALA A 68 -22.75 -2.85 1.30
N MET A 69 -21.80 -2.29 2.04
CA MET A 69 -21.91 -0.99 2.69
C MET A 69 -22.16 0.13 1.67
N VAL A 70 -21.43 0.15 0.55
CA VAL A 70 -21.64 1.13 -0.52
C VAL A 70 -23.06 1.06 -1.07
N LYS A 71 -23.58 -0.15 -1.30
CA LYS A 71 -24.96 -0.36 -1.77
C LYS A 71 -25.97 0.15 -0.74
N GLU A 72 -25.78 -0.15 0.54
CA GLU A 72 -26.63 0.32 1.64
C GLU A 72 -26.67 1.85 1.72
N LYS A 73 -25.48 2.48 1.79
CA LYS A 73 -25.36 3.94 2.00
C LYS A 73 -25.74 4.78 0.78
N THR A 74 -25.54 4.26 -0.42
CA THR A 74 -25.75 5.06 -1.66
C THR A 74 -26.96 4.61 -2.47
N GLY A 75 -27.61 3.49 -2.13
CA GLY A 75 -28.68 2.87 -2.91
C GLY A 75 -28.22 2.28 -4.24
N ARG A 76 -26.91 2.21 -4.51
CA ARG A 76 -26.35 1.75 -5.79
C ARG A 76 -25.21 0.77 -5.55
N ALA A 77 -25.09 -0.22 -6.44
CA ALA A 77 -23.94 -1.11 -6.42
C ALA A 77 -22.63 -0.33 -6.67
N MET A 78 -21.56 -0.74 -5.99
CA MET A 78 -20.23 -0.21 -6.21
C MET A 78 -19.81 -0.42 -7.67
N GLN A 79 -19.38 0.65 -8.34
CA GLN A 79 -18.87 0.56 -9.70
C GLN A 79 -17.47 -0.06 -9.68
N THR A 80 -17.30 -1.27 -10.22
CA THR A 80 -16.04 -2.02 -10.19
C THR A 80 -15.24 -1.93 -11.48
N LYS A 81 -15.87 -1.48 -12.59
CA LYS A 81 -15.25 -1.38 -13.92
C LYS A 81 -15.19 0.08 -14.38
N ASP A 82 -14.19 0.40 -15.15
CA ASP A 82 -14.13 1.68 -15.86
C ASP A 82 -15.31 1.79 -16.82
N ARG A 83 -15.82 3.00 -16.99
CA ARG A 83 -16.90 3.28 -17.95
C ARG A 83 -16.65 4.61 -18.64
N GLU A 84 -17.07 4.71 -19.90
CA GLU A 84 -17.11 5.94 -20.62
C GLU A 84 -18.31 6.81 -20.18
N ARG A 85 -18.08 8.09 -20.07
CA ARG A 85 -19.10 9.11 -19.86
C ARG A 85 -19.00 10.15 -20.97
N VAL A 86 -20.06 10.25 -21.78
CA VAL A 86 -20.15 11.28 -22.82
C VAL A 86 -20.86 12.49 -22.25
N ASN A 87 -20.24 13.67 -22.35
CA ASN A 87 -20.91 14.92 -22.04
C ASN A 87 -21.89 15.24 -23.17
N LYS A 88 -23.19 15.19 -22.88
CA LYS A 88 -24.26 15.41 -23.87
C LYS A 88 -24.22 16.78 -24.57
N LYS A 89 -23.62 17.81 -23.93
CA LYS A 89 -23.53 19.16 -24.48
C LYS A 89 -22.30 19.36 -25.39
N THR A 90 -21.18 18.77 -25.00
CA THR A 90 -19.89 19.02 -25.67
C THR A 90 -19.39 17.84 -26.50
N GLY A 91 -20.05 16.67 -26.42
CA GLY A 91 -19.58 15.43 -27.02
C GLY A 91 -18.30 14.83 -26.37
N LYS A 92 -17.72 15.52 -25.39
CA LYS A 92 -16.46 15.09 -24.76
C LYS A 92 -16.64 13.76 -24.04
N VAL A 93 -15.82 12.79 -24.40
CA VAL A 93 -15.74 11.49 -23.72
C VAL A 93 -14.75 11.59 -22.55
N THR A 94 -15.15 11.11 -21.39
CA THR A 94 -14.30 10.97 -20.20
C THR A 94 -14.43 9.56 -19.64
N ILE A 95 -13.31 8.98 -19.17
CA ILE A 95 -13.32 7.69 -18.50
C ILE A 95 -13.58 7.93 -17.00
N VAL A 96 -14.66 7.35 -16.49
CA VAL A 96 -14.93 7.26 -15.06
C VAL A 96 -14.36 5.94 -14.57
N ARG A 97 -13.33 6.01 -13.74
CA ARG A 97 -12.63 4.85 -13.22
C ARG A 97 -13.51 4.03 -12.28
N GLY A 98 -13.31 2.73 -12.29
CA GLY A 98 -13.87 1.82 -11.30
C GLY A 98 -13.37 2.14 -9.90
N SER A 99 -14.14 1.77 -8.89
CA SER A 99 -13.77 1.94 -7.48
C SER A 99 -12.62 1.01 -7.13
N THR A 100 -11.64 1.56 -6.41
CA THR A 100 -10.53 0.81 -5.81
C THR A 100 -10.56 1.02 -4.30
N PRO A 101 -11.52 0.34 -3.60
CA PRO A 101 -11.77 0.59 -2.19
C PRO A 101 -10.63 0.17 -1.28
N LEU A 102 -9.86 -0.85 -1.70
CA LEU A 102 -8.64 -1.27 -1.03
C LEU A 102 -7.44 -0.76 -1.80
N LYS A 103 -6.48 -0.18 -1.07
CA LYS A 103 -5.20 0.25 -1.63
C LYS A 103 -4.06 -0.32 -0.83
N GLU A 104 -2.93 -0.50 -1.48
CA GLU A 104 -1.69 -0.94 -0.86
C GLU A 104 -0.61 0.11 -1.05
N GLY A 105 0.07 0.44 0.05
CA GLY A 105 1.21 1.33 0.07
C GLY A 105 2.49 0.56 0.35
N VAL A 106 3.49 0.69 -0.52
CA VAL A 106 4.83 0.19 -0.27
C VAL A 106 5.68 1.32 0.30
N VAL A 107 6.20 1.13 1.49
CA VAL A 107 6.97 2.10 2.28
C VAL A 107 8.43 1.70 2.32
N VAL A 108 9.33 2.59 1.95
CA VAL A 108 10.79 2.39 2.17
C VAL A 108 11.08 2.64 3.65
N ILE A 109 11.71 1.67 4.31
CA ILE A 109 12.06 1.73 5.73
C ILE A 109 13.56 1.57 5.95
N LYS A 110 14.03 1.84 7.16
CA LYS A 110 15.38 1.55 7.64
C LYS A 110 15.38 0.32 8.54
N ASP A 111 16.54 -0.20 8.86
CA ASP A 111 16.69 -1.47 9.59
C ASP A 111 16.03 -1.43 10.98
N ASP A 112 16.13 -0.31 11.68
CA ASP A 112 15.57 -0.08 13.00
C ASP A 112 14.14 0.49 13.01
N THR A 113 13.47 0.55 11.84
CA THR A 113 12.05 0.94 11.76
C THR A 113 11.19 -0.07 12.52
N THR A 114 10.33 0.43 13.40
CA THR A 114 9.46 -0.39 14.24
C THR A 114 8.02 -0.43 13.72
N MET A 115 7.30 -1.50 14.08
CA MET A 115 5.85 -1.60 13.84
C MET A 115 5.08 -0.45 14.50
N GLU A 116 5.52 0.02 15.66
CA GLU A 116 4.88 1.14 16.37
C GLU A 116 4.96 2.45 15.58
N GLN A 117 6.10 2.76 14.97
CA GLN A 117 6.26 3.93 14.09
C GLN A 117 5.31 3.88 12.89
N LEU A 118 5.16 2.71 12.24
CA LEU A 118 4.23 2.52 11.14
C LEU A 118 2.78 2.62 11.59
N ARG A 119 2.42 2.06 12.75
CA ARG A 119 1.08 2.19 13.32
C ARG A 119 0.74 3.64 13.68
N LYS A 120 1.69 4.39 14.22
CA LYS A 120 1.55 5.83 14.47
C LYS A 120 1.25 6.59 13.17
N PHE A 121 1.97 6.27 12.09
CA PHE A 121 1.67 6.83 10.77
C PHE A 121 0.25 6.48 10.31
N CYS A 122 -0.17 5.22 10.46
CA CYS A 122 -1.52 4.78 10.11
C CYS A 122 -2.60 5.54 10.88
N GLU A 123 -2.39 5.76 12.17
CA GLU A 123 -3.33 6.52 13.01
C GLU A 123 -3.45 7.98 12.56
N VAL A 124 -2.33 8.64 12.24
CA VAL A 124 -2.36 10.00 11.68
C VAL A 124 -3.11 10.03 10.33
N CYS A 125 -2.93 9.02 9.48
CA CYS A 125 -3.66 8.92 8.21
C CYS A 125 -5.17 8.79 8.42
N LYS A 126 -5.59 7.99 9.42
CA LYS A 126 -7.01 7.86 9.80
C LYS A 126 -7.58 9.18 10.28
N GLN A 127 -6.88 9.87 11.16
CA GLN A 127 -7.33 11.15 11.73
C GLN A 127 -7.40 12.27 10.69
N ARG A 128 -6.43 12.37 9.79
CA ARG A 128 -6.34 13.46 8.82
C ARG A 128 -7.15 13.25 7.56
N TRP A 129 -7.19 12.02 7.06
CA TRP A 129 -7.72 11.70 5.72
C TRP A 129 -8.83 10.65 5.73
N GLY A 130 -9.17 10.09 6.89
CA GLY A 130 -10.25 9.12 7.04
C GLY A 130 -9.95 7.75 6.43
N ILE A 131 -8.69 7.48 6.02
CA ILE A 131 -8.28 6.17 5.50
C ILE A 131 -7.83 5.27 6.64
N THR A 132 -8.29 4.02 6.65
CA THR A 132 -8.05 3.10 7.76
C THR A 132 -7.09 1.99 7.34
N ALA A 133 -5.97 1.81 8.05
CA ALA A 133 -5.09 0.68 7.82
C ALA A 133 -5.73 -0.61 8.33
N LEU A 134 -5.70 -1.65 7.51
CA LEU A 134 -6.19 -2.99 7.80
C LEU A 134 -5.07 -3.92 8.25
N GLN A 135 -3.94 -3.83 7.56
CA GLN A 135 -2.78 -4.70 7.75
C GLN A 135 -1.50 -3.91 7.51
N VAL A 136 -0.46 -4.21 8.27
CA VAL A 136 0.91 -3.70 8.08
C VAL A 136 1.87 -4.89 8.14
N PHE A 137 2.76 -5.00 7.17
CA PHE A 137 3.80 -6.02 7.10
C PHE A 137 5.15 -5.36 6.92
N ILE A 138 6.13 -5.72 7.72
CA ILE A 138 7.53 -5.33 7.56
C ILE A 138 8.27 -6.51 6.94
N HIS A 139 8.92 -6.27 5.80
CA HIS A 139 9.74 -7.26 5.11
C HIS A 139 11.21 -6.89 5.22
N ARG A 140 11.99 -7.81 5.84
CA ARG A 140 13.45 -7.73 5.99
C ARG A 140 14.17 -8.84 5.23
N ASP A 141 13.41 -9.69 4.55
CA ASP A 141 13.83 -10.90 3.86
C ASP A 141 14.01 -10.73 2.35
N GLU A 142 13.61 -9.59 1.80
CA GLU A 142 13.76 -9.31 0.38
C GLU A 142 15.02 -8.52 0.05
N GLY A 143 15.56 -8.75 -1.13
CA GLY A 143 16.72 -8.03 -1.62
C GLY A 143 17.30 -8.63 -2.89
N HIS A 144 18.55 -8.33 -3.15
CA HIS A 144 19.28 -8.89 -4.28
C HIS A 144 20.75 -9.14 -3.90
N TYR A 145 21.37 -10.08 -4.62
CA TYR A 145 22.79 -10.35 -4.51
C TYR A 145 23.58 -9.48 -5.50
N GLY A 146 24.70 -8.94 -5.06
CA GLY A 146 25.67 -8.32 -5.98
C GLY A 146 26.36 -9.38 -6.85
N ILE A 147 26.63 -10.56 -6.27
CA ILE A 147 27.10 -11.77 -6.96
C ILE A 147 26.08 -12.88 -6.63
N PRO A 148 25.44 -13.51 -7.63
CA PRO A 148 24.42 -14.54 -7.39
C PRO A 148 24.91 -15.65 -6.44
N GLY A 149 24.15 -15.89 -5.36
CA GLY A 149 24.45 -16.94 -4.38
C GLY A 149 25.51 -16.58 -3.34
N ASP A 150 26.16 -15.41 -3.43
CA ASP A 150 27.14 -14.94 -2.44
C ASP A 150 26.46 -14.08 -1.37
N ASN A 151 26.22 -14.66 -0.20
CA ASN A 151 25.58 -13.98 0.94
C ASN A 151 26.35 -12.74 1.41
N ALA A 152 27.66 -12.64 1.20
CA ALA A 152 28.45 -11.48 1.56
C ALA A 152 28.10 -10.25 0.70
N THR A 153 27.50 -10.47 -0.47
CA THR A 153 27.09 -9.42 -1.40
C THR A 153 25.59 -9.10 -1.32
N TRP A 154 24.89 -9.65 -0.33
CA TRP A 154 23.46 -9.39 -0.13
C TRP A 154 23.17 -7.92 0.13
N LYS A 155 22.22 -7.38 -0.61
CA LYS A 155 21.73 -6.02 -0.48
C LYS A 155 20.23 -6.08 -0.14
N PRO A 156 19.86 -5.85 1.13
CA PRO A 156 18.47 -5.88 1.54
C PRO A 156 17.66 -4.76 0.89
N ASN A 157 16.41 -5.08 0.55
CA ASN A 157 15.38 -4.13 0.14
C ASN A 157 14.37 -4.01 1.27
N LEU A 158 14.71 -3.22 2.30
CA LEU A 158 13.88 -3.04 3.49
C LEU A 158 12.64 -2.23 3.16
N HIS A 159 11.48 -2.81 3.33
CA HIS A 159 10.21 -2.12 3.05
C HIS A 159 9.07 -2.66 3.93
N ALA A 160 8.00 -1.87 3.98
CA ALA A 160 6.77 -2.29 4.60
C ALA A 160 5.60 -2.16 3.61
N HIS A 161 4.65 -3.07 3.73
CA HIS A 161 3.36 -3.00 3.04
C HIS A 161 2.29 -2.54 4.02
N ILE A 162 1.46 -1.58 3.61
CA ILE A 162 0.30 -1.14 4.36
C ILE A 162 -0.92 -1.29 3.47
N VAL A 163 -1.86 -2.14 3.88
CA VAL A 163 -3.14 -2.29 3.18
C VAL A 163 -4.18 -1.41 3.86
N TRP A 164 -4.85 -0.59 3.03
CA TRP A 164 -5.77 0.43 3.47
C TRP A 164 -7.20 0.17 3.00
N ASP A 165 -8.17 0.41 3.87
CA ASP A 165 -9.55 0.72 3.50
C ASP A 165 -9.62 2.21 3.16
N TRP A 166 -9.96 2.51 1.91
CA TRP A 166 -9.96 3.88 1.36
C TRP A 166 -11.37 4.46 1.27
N MET A 167 -12.29 3.95 2.07
CA MET A 167 -13.69 4.34 2.03
C MET A 167 -14.12 5.08 3.29
N ASN A 168 -14.98 6.07 3.10
CA ASN A 168 -15.73 6.67 4.19
C ASN A 168 -16.99 5.84 4.42
N HIS A 169 -17.04 5.15 5.53
CA HIS A 169 -18.12 4.21 5.88
C HIS A 169 -19.45 4.89 6.25
N ASP A 170 -19.44 6.17 6.59
CA ASP A 170 -20.67 6.93 6.86
C ASP A 170 -21.41 7.27 5.58
N THR A 171 -20.68 7.58 4.53
CA THR A 171 -21.21 8.05 3.26
C THR A 171 -21.19 7.02 2.13
N GLY A 172 -20.48 5.92 2.27
CA GLY A 172 -20.25 4.93 1.21
C GLY A 172 -19.42 5.47 0.04
N LYS A 173 -18.66 6.54 0.23
CA LYS A 173 -17.84 7.18 -0.82
C LYS A 173 -16.37 6.96 -0.56
N SER A 174 -15.57 6.93 -1.63
CA SER A 174 -14.11 6.88 -1.51
C SER A 174 -13.57 8.17 -0.89
N CYS A 175 -12.63 8.04 0.04
CA CYS A 175 -11.83 9.14 0.54
C CYS A 175 -11.03 9.75 -0.62
N LYS A 176 -11.11 11.07 -0.79
CA LYS A 176 -10.41 11.78 -1.86
C LYS A 176 -9.23 12.52 -1.28
N LEU A 177 -8.05 12.10 -1.68
CA LEU A 177 -6.81 12.80 -1.39
C LEU A 177 -6.30 13.42 -2.71
N ASP A 178 -6.10 14.73 -2.69
CA ASP A 178 -5.47 15.46 -3.78
C ASP A 178 -3.93 15.35 -3.72
N GLU A 179 -3.24 15.93 -4.69
CA GLU A 179 -1.78 15.89 -4.76
C GLU A 179 -1.12 16.53 -3.53
N LYS A 180 -1.73 17.58 -2.96
CA LYS A 180 -1.24 18.24 -1.75
C LYS A 180 -1.33 17.31 -0.55
N ALA A 181 -2.48 16.66 -0.36
CA ALA A 181 -2.66 15.67 0.73
C ALA A 181 -1.70 14.47 0.57
N MET A 182 -1.51 13.98 -0.66
CA MET A 182 -0.54 12.92 -0.93
C MET A 182 0.90 13.36 -0.67
N SER A 183 1.25 14.61 -0.99
CA SER A 183 2.56 15.19 -0.67
C SER A 183 2.76 15.37 0.84
N GLU A 184 1.73 15.82 1.57
CA GLU A 184 1.74 15.94 3.03
C GLU A 184 1.91 14.57 3.71
N MET A 185 1.26 13.53 3.18
CA MET A 185 1.39 12.16 3.66
C MET A 185 2.86 11.68 3.65
N GLN A 186 3.63 12.01 2.60
CA GLN A 186 5.07 11.71 2.53
C GLN A 186 5.84 12.40 3.67
N THR A 187 5.48 13.65 4.00
CA THR A 187 6.11 14.40 5.09
C THR A 187 5.77 13.81 6.45
N VAL A 188 4.51 13.45 6.66
CA VAL A 188 4.04 12.78 7.89
C VAL A 188 4.75 11.44 8.09
N LEU A 189 4.85 10.64 7.01
CA LEU A 189 5.58 9.37 7.05
C LEU A 189 7.03 9.58 7.51
N ALA A 190 7.75 10.50 6.87
CA ALA A 190 9.15 10.79 7.20
C ALA A 190 9.31 11.18 8.68
N GLY A 191 8.40 12.00 9.21
CA GLY A 191 8.39 12.37 10.63
C GLY A 191 8.12 11.19 11.56
N CYS A 192 7.17 10.30 11.20
CA CYS A 192 6.86 9.11 12.01
C CYS A 192 8.01 8.10 12.05
N LEU A 193 8.73 7.94 10.92
CA LEU A 193 9.84 7.00 10.80
C LEU A 193 11.20 7.59 11.22
N GLU A 194 11.25 8.89 11.57
CA GLU A 194 12.50 9.60 11.85
C GLU A 194 13.53 9.43 10.72
N MET A 195 13.05 9.61 9.50
CA MET A 195 13.81 9.50 8.26
C MET A 195 13.70 10.80 7.45
N GLU A 196 14.63 11.02 6.52
CA GLU A 196 14.46 12.12 5.56
C GLU A 196 13.34 11.80 4.56
N ARG A 197 12.57 12.83 4.23
CA ARG A 197 11.61 12.70 3.14
C ARG A 197 12.35 12.55 1.80
N GLY A 198 11.89 11.65 0.94
CA GLY A 198 12.30 11.59 -0.46
C GLY A 198 12.04 12.93 -1.17
N THR A 199 12.84 13.25 -2.18
CA THR A 199 12.72 14.50 -2.93
C THR A 199 11.38 14.55 -3.66
N SER A 200 10.63 15.65 -3.51
CA SER A 200 9.32 15.79 -4.12
C SER A 200 9.40 15.83 -5.67
N LYS A 201 8.33 15.38 -6.33
CA LYS A 201 8.17 15.46 -7.80
C LYS A 201 8.29 16.90 -8.31
N GLU A 202 7.81 17.88 -7.55
CA GLU A 202 7.91 19.30 -7.89
C GLU A 202 9.37 19.77 -8.04
N VAL A 203 10.28 19.20 -7.25
CA VAL A 203 11.71 19.53 -7.30
C VAL A 203 12.45 18.72 -8.36
N THR A 204 12.08 17.44 -8.54
CA THR A 204 12.81 16.56 -9.47
C THR A 204 12.31 16.62 -10.91
N GLY A 205 11.06 17.06 -11.13
CA GLY A 205 10.39 17.00 -12.44
C GLY A 205 10.22 15.58 -12.97
N LYS A 206 10.61 14.55 -12.23
CA LYS A 206 10.58 13.14 -12.66
C LYS A 206 9.32 12.46 -12.17
N GLU A 207 8.69 11.70 -13.05
CA GLU A 207 7.66 10.74 -12.64
C GLU A 207 8.30 9.60 -11.82
N HIS A 208 7.49 9.01 -10.94
CA HIS A 208 7.94 7.86 -10.17
C HIS A 208 8.24 6.70 -11.13
N LEU A 209 9.51 6.31 -11.21
CA LEU A 209 9.91 5.14 -11.99
C LEU A 209 9.53 3.89 -11.19
N GLU A 210 8.73 3.03 -11.78
CA GLU A 210 8.54 1.66 -11.28
C GLU A 210 9.88 0.93 -11.37
N ARG A 211 10.34 0.39 -10.26
CA ARG A 211 11.48 -0.53 -10.23
C ARG A 211 10.99 -1.95 -10.34
#